data_9767b81c42ffaa1b493bda3abf9d6105
#
_entry.id   9767b81c42ffaa1b493bda3abf9d6105
#
_cell.length_a   1.000
_cell.length_b   1.000
_cell.length_c   1.000
_cell.angle_alpha   90.00
_cell.angle_beta   90.00
_cell.angle_gamma   90.00
#
_symmetry.space_group_name_H-M   'P 1'
#
loop_
_entity.id
_entity.type
_entity.pdbx_description
1 polymer ?
#
loop_
_entity_poly.entity_id
_entity_poly.type
_entity_poly.pdbx_seq_one_letter_code
_entity_poly.pdbx_strand_id
1 'polypeptide(L)'
;MASDWGQQFNIDGQQFGQIMGAGFLGFGAMIFFGGILVEALGYKKLLILAFLLHLISGILLFVPGNVPDQAFTILYWSVFLFSIAQGLYEAVINPLIAQLYPDNKTHYLNILHAGWPGGMIIGGLIAACFVGENAWITQIPMWEIPLASFVILLLVYAALAFPQKFPPTVGEAKSDWKSLFSCFFSPVFILLLVLHACVGYVELGVDSWTTKLMENLLPNSVLILVYTSFLMFILRFFAGPIVHKINPIGLLFMSSVIACLGLLWLGSDISSVAIIFAAATFYSLGKAFFWPTMLGVAGERYPQSGSVAMGALGAVGMLTVGLLAGEGIGYKQASNMSKHLQENAPATFERYSSGEQKTFMGLPEYTGLAANRIAATKKSGEELTMAISSLEGTDDAIKQALVDNLAVDQEAIKASDIYGGRRALTLTAMVPAGMAVGFLILLIYFKAIGGYKPIALELTDNAKGA
;
A
#
# COMPACT_ATOMS: atom_id res chain seq x y z
N MET A 1 4.68 -11.66 -12.32
CA MET A 1 5.97 -11.17 -11.75
C MET A 1 6.65 -12.23 -10.88
N ALA A 2 6.11 -12.63 -9.71
CA ALA A 2 6.79 -13.63 -8.88
C ALA A 2 7.03 -14.97 -9.63
N SER A 3 6.04 -15.44 -10.37
CA SER A 3 6.16 -16.64 -11.22
C SER A 3 7.17 -16.45 -12.34
N ASP A 4 7.15 -15.31 -13.00
CA ASP A 4 8.02 -15.02 -14.15
C ASP A 4 9.49 -14.92 -13.71
N TRP A 5 9.75 -14.20 -12.61
CA TRP A 5 11.11 -14.09 -12.04
C TRP A 5 11.61 -15.41 -11.45
N GLY A 6 10.70 -16.22 -10.85
CA GLY A 6 11.03 -17.57 -10.38
C GLY A 6 11.44 -18.50 -11.53
N GLN A 7 10.70 -18.47 -12.65
CA GLN A 7 11.01 -19.29 -13.82
C GLN A 7 12.25 -18.82 -14.57
N GLN A 8 12.41 -17.51 -14.75
CA GLN A 8 13.47 -16.95 -15.59
C GLN A 8 14.82 -16.81 -14.85
N PHE A 9 14.80 -16.48 -13.55
CA PHE A 9 16.00 -16.12 -12.77
C PHE A 9 16.17 -16.96 -11.50
N ASN A 10 15.31 -17.96 -11.29
CA ASN A 10 15.30 -18.79 -10.09
C ASN A 10 15.17 -17.98 -8.78
N ILE A 11 14.43 -16.85 -8.83
CA ILE A 11 14.13 -16.00 -7.67
C ILE A 11 13.05 -16.67 -6.83
N ASP A 12 13.36 -17.04 -5.61
CA ASP A 12 12.42 -17.65 -4.69
C ASP A 12 11.46 -16.63 -4.04
N GLY A 13 10.46 -17.14 -3.29
CA GLY A 13 9.46 -16.29 -2.65
C GLY A 13 10.03 -15.35 -1.58
N GLN A 14 11.13 -15.72 -0.91
CA GLN A 14 11.80 -14.88 0.07
C GLN A 14 12.55 -13.74 -0.63
N GLN A 15 13.28 -14.03 -1.68
CA GLN A 15 13.97 -13.04 -2.50
C GLN A 15 12.99 -12.06 -3.14
N PHE A 16 11.87 -12.56 -3.67
CA PHE A 16 10.79 -11.71 -4.18
C PHE A 16 10.24 -10.77 -3.09
N GLY A 17 10.01 -11.30 -1.88
CA GLY A 17 9.60 -10.50 -0.73
C GLY A 17 10.61 -9.42 -0.34
N GLN A 18 11.91 -9.72 -0.42
CA GLN A 18 12.98 -8.74 -0.16
C GLN A 18 12.99 -7.61 -1.20
N ILE A 19 12.82 -7.94 -2.48
CA ILE A 19 12.72 -6.93 -3.55
C ILE A 19 11.54 -6.00 -3.31
N MET A 20 10.37 -6.56 -3.01
CA MET A 20 9.16 -5.76 -2.76
C MET A 20 9.25 -4.95 -1.48
N GLY A 21 9.87 -5.51 -0.42
CA GLY A 21 10.11 -4.82 0.86
C GLY A 21 11.05 -3.62 0.72
N ALA A 22 12.09 -3.73 -0.12
CA ALA A 22 12.97 -2.61 -0.43
C ALA A 22 12.22 -1.39 -0.96
N GLY A 23 11.12 -1.63 -1.71
CA GLY A 23 10.23 -0.59 -2.22
C GLY A 23 9.62 0.26 -1.12
N PHE A 24 9.02 -0.34 -0.12
CA PHE A 24 8.37 0.41 0.98
C PHE A 24 9.38 1.15 1.86
N LEU A 25 10.55 0.53 2.13
CA LEU A 25 11.59 1.14 2.93
C LEU A 25 12.22 2.36 2.23
N GLY A 26 12.58 2.22 0.95
CA GLY A 26 13.15 3.31 0.16
C GLY A 26 12.19 4.50 0.06
N PHE A 27 10.92 4.24 -0.20
CA PHE A 27 9.88 5.27 -0.26
C PHE A 27 9.68 5.97 1.09
N GLY A 28 9.48 5.18 2.18
CA GLY A 28 9.25 5.73 3.52
C GLY A 28 10.42 6.56 4.03
N ALA A 29 11.64 6.11 3.81
CA ALA A 29 12.82 6.90 4.18
C ALA A 29 12.92 8.20 3.36
N MET A 30 12.76 8.09 2.03
CA MET A 30 13.05 9.22 1.16
C MET A 30 11.93 10.28 1.13
N ILE A 31 10.68 9.95 1.42
CA ILE A 31 9.64 10.99 1.54
C ILE A 31 9.91 11.90 2.75
N PHE A 32 10.49 11.38 3.84
CA PHE A 32 10.90 12.19 5.00
C PHE A 32 12.15 13.01 4.72
N PHE A 33 13.26 12.36 4.34
CA PHE A 33 14.51 13.06 4.03
C PHE A 33 14.35 13.98 2.82
N GLY A 34 13.55 13.58 1.84
CA GLY A 34 13.16 14.40 0.69
C GLY A 34 12.43 15.68 1.11
N GLY A 35 11.53 15.62 2.10
CA GLY A 35 10.89 16.79 2.67
C GLY A 35 11.88 17.81 3.23
N ILE A 36 12.94 17.35 3.90
CA ILE A 36 14.04 18.20 4.38
C ILE A 36 14.84 18.77 3.20
N LEU A 37 15.17 17.92 2.23
CA LEU A 37 15.94 18.31 1.05
C LEU A 37 15.18 19.31 0.15
N VAL A 38 13.84 19.20 0.07
CA VAL A 38 12.99 20.18 -0.64
C VAL A 38 13.19 21.58 -0.07
N GLU A 39 13.18 21.71 1.24
CA GLU A 39 13.33 23.00 1.90
C GLU A 39 14.75 23.61 1.72
N ALA A 40 15.76 22.75 1.52
CA ALA A 40 17.14 23.16 1.30
C ALA A 40 17.50 23.46 -0.16
N LEU A 41 16.94 22.69 -1.11
CA LEU A 41 17.37 22.67 -2.51
C LEU A 41 16.30 23.22 -3.48
N GLY A 42 15.06 23.36 -3.00
CA GLY A 42 13.92 23.80 -3.78
C GLY A 42 13.26 22.67 -4.61
N TYR A 43 12.04 22.91 -5.04
CA TYR A 43 11.19 21.92 -5.72
C TYR A 43 11.80 21.39 -7.02
N LYS A 44 12.30 22.30 -7.89
CA LYS A 44 12.72 21.96 -9.25
C LYS A 44 13.90 20.99 -9.29
N LYS A 45 14.93 21.21 -8.45
CA LYS A 45 16.13 20.38 -8.44
C LYS A 45 15.82 18.95 -8.00
N LEU A 46 14.94 18.79 -6.98
CA LEU A 46 14.55 17.47 -6.51
C LEU A 46 13.61 16.77 -7.48
N LEU A 47 12.74 17.50 -8.18
CA LEU A 47 11.90 16.92 -9.23
C LEU A 47 12.75 16.35 -10.38
N ILE A 48 13.82 17.06 -10.77
CA ILE A 48 14.78 16.58 -11.78
C ILE A 48 15.54 15.36 -11.26
N LEU A 49 15.99 15.38 -9.98
CA LEU A 49 16.67 14.23 -9.38
C LEU A 49 15.75 13.00 -9.32
N ALA A 50 14.49 13.16 -8.91
CA ALA A 50 13.49 12.09 -8.91
C ALA A 50 13.28 11.52 -10.32
N PHE A 51 13.20 12.38 -11.33
CA PHE A 51 13.11 11.96 -12.73
C PHE A 51 14.30 11.09 -13.15
N LEU A 52 15.52 11.52 -12.86
CA LEU A 52 16.73 10.77 -13.21
C LEU A 52 16.79 9.41 -12.52
N LEU A 53 16.45 9.35 -11.24
CA LEU A 53 16.41 8.08 -10.49
C LEU A 53 15.33 7.13 -11.01
N HIS A 54 14.14 7.63 -11.34
CA HIS A 54 13.09 6.84 -12.00
C HIS A 54 13.56 6.31 -13.36
N LEU A 55 14.21 7.15 -14.16
CA LEU A 55 14.70 6.74 -15.49
C LEU A 55 15.76 5.64 -15.37
N ILE A 56 16.73 5.80 -14.43
CA ILE A 56 17.75 4.78 -14.16
C ILE A 56 17.09 3.47 -13.71
N SER A 57 16.12 3.55 -12.79
CA SER A 57 15.36 2.37 -12.35
C SER A 57 14.68 1.67 -13.52
N GLY A 58 14.01 2.43 -14.41
CA GLY A 58 13.36 1.86 -15.60
C GLY A 58 14.32 1.17 -16.56
N ILE A 59 15.52 1.73 -16.75
CA ILE A 59 16.58 1.14 -17.58
C ILE A 59 17.09 -0.16 -16.94
N LEU A 60 17.27 -0.18 -15.63
CA LEU A 60 17.76 -1.37 -14.90
C LEU A 60 16.82 -2.57 -15.02
N LEU A 61 15.52 -2.38 -15.28
CA LEU A 61 14.57 -3.49 -15.50
C LEU A 61 14.90 -4.36 -16.71
N PHE A 62 15.62 -3.82 -17.71
CA PHE A 62 16.00 -4.57 -18.92
C PHE A 62 17.37 -5.25 -18.82
N VAL A 63 18.09 -5.08 -17.72
CA VAL A 63 19.44 -5.64 -17.55
C VAL A 63 19.44 -7.12 -17.14
N PRO A 64 18.53 -7.61 -16.26
CA PRO A 64 18.56 -8.99 -15.75
C PRO A 64 18.58 -10.06 -16.83
N GLY A 65 17.87 -9.85 -17.95
CA GLY A 65 17.85 -10.78 -19.08
C GLY A 65 19.23 -11.03 -19.70
N ASN A 66 20.17 -10.08 -19.58
CA ASN A 66 21.53 -10.20 -20.11
C ASN A 66 22.53 -10.74 -19.08
N VAL A 67 22.20 -10.69 -17.78
CA VAL A 67 23.06 -11.14 -16.67
C VAL A 67 22.22 -11.88 -15.60
N PRO A 68 21.67 -13.07 -15.94
CA PRO A 68 20.72 -13.79 -15.08
C PRO A 68 21.25 -14.09 -13.67
N ASP A 69 22.56 -14.37 -13.54
CA ASP A 69 23.21 -14.67 -12.25
C ASP A 69 23.17 -13.50 -11.27
N GLN A 70 22.97 -12.27 -11.76
CA GLN A 70 22.87 -11.05 -10.93
C GLN A 70 21.44 -10.50 -10.88
N ALA A 71 20.45 -11.21 -11.43
CA ALA A 71 19.08 -10.73 -11.59
C ALA A 71 18.47 -10.26 -10.26
N PHE A 72 18.62 -11.03 -9.18
CA PHE A 72 18.14 -10.64 -7.85
C PHE A 72 18.69 -9.27 -7.42
N THR A 73 20.00 -9.09 -7.50
CA THR A 73 20.66 -7.84 -7.07
C THR A 73 20.22 -6.66 -7.92
N ILE A 74 20.11 -6.84 -9.25
CA ILE A 74 19.72 -5.78 -10.16
C ILE A 74 18.25 -5.39 -9.96
N LEU A 75 17.35 -6.35 -9.82
CA LEU A 75 15.93 -6.10 -9.56
C LEU A 75 15.72 -5.45 -8.19
N TYR A 76 16.46 -5.89 -7.16
CA TYR A 76 16.42 -5.27 -5.83
C TYR A 76 16.79 -3.78 -5.91
N TRP A 77 17.91 -3.45 -6.54
CA TRP A 77 18.36 -2.05 -6.67
C TRP A 77 17.47 -1.23 -7.62
N SER A 78 16.92 -1.85 -8.67
CA SER A 78 15.95 -1.18 -9.54
C SER A 78 14.71 -0.75 -8.76
N VAL A 79 14.09 -1.65 -8.02
CA VAL A 79 12.90 -1.35 -7.19
C VAL A 79 13.22 -0.38 -6.07
N PHE A 80 14.39 -0.50 -5.43
CA PHE A 80 14.82 0.41 -4.38
C PHE A 80 15.04 1.84 -4.92
N LEU A 81 15.71 2.00 -6.06
CA LEU A 81 15.89 3.31 -6.71
C LEU A 81 14.57 3.93 -7.16
N PHE A 82 13.67 3.11 -7.73
CA PHE A 82 12.31 3.56 -8.06
C PHE A 82 11.62 4.14 -6.84
N SER A 83 11.73 3.46 -5.71
CA SER A 83 11.05 3.87 -4.47
C SER A 83 11.65 5.11 -3.83
N ILE A 84 12.97 5.26 -3.88
CA ILE A 84 13.65 6.51 -3.51
C ILE A 84 13.16 7.67 -4.38
N ALA A 85 13.10 7.46 -5.69
CA ALA A 85 12.62 8.46 -6.63
C ALA A 85 11.16 8.85 -6.36
N GLN A 86 10.31 7.86 -6.08
CA GLN A 86 8.91 8.08 -5.73
C GLN A 86 8.77 8.86 -4.41
N GLY A 87 9.58 8.55 -3.39
CA GLY A 87 9.61 9.30 -2.13
C GLY A 87 10.03 10.76 -2.32
N LEU A 88 11.06 11.02 -3.15
CA LEU A 88 11.45 12.37 -3.53
C LEU A 88 10.36 13.11 -4.30
N TYR A 89 9.72 12.42 -5.26
CA TYR A 89 8.63 13.00 -6.03
C TYR A 89 7.49 13.44 -5.14
N GLU A 90 7.03 12.58 -4.22
CA GLU A 90 5.96 12.93 -3.27
C GLU A 90 6.36 14.02 -2.28
N ALA A 91 7.61 14.06 -1.85
CA ALA A 91 8.13 15.13 -1.01
C ALA A 91 8.05 16.50 -1.70
N VAL A 92 8.11 16.53 -3.03
CA VAL A 92 7.97 17.74 -3.84
C VAL A 92 6.51 18.09 -4.10
N ILE A 93 5.71 17.15 -4.64
CA ILE A 93 4.39 17.49 -5.20
C ILE A 93 3.36 17.83 -4.13
N ASN A 94 3.43 17.20 -2.96
CA ASN A 94 2.46 17.43 -1.88
C ASN A 94 2.52 18.88 -1.34
N PRO A 95 3.68 19.39 -0.87
CA PRO A 95 3.78 20.76 -0.40
C PRO A 95 3.62 21.79 -1.52
N LEU A 96 4.06 21.47 -2.75
CA LEU A 96 3.87 22.34 -3.91
C LEU A 96 2.38 22.57 -4.19
N ILE A 97 1.56 21.50 -4.25
CA ILE A 97 0.12 21.63 -4.46
C ILE A 97 -0.55 22.38 -3.30
N ALA A 98 -0.16 22.08 -2.05
CA ALA A 98 -0.69 22.78 -0.89
C ALA A 98 -0.35 24.29 -0.89
N GLN A 99 0.77 24.68 -1.49
CA GLN A 99 1.19 26.07 -1.66
C GLN A 99 0.48 26.77 -2.82
N LEU A 100 0.29 26.07 -3.95
CA LEU A 100 -0.40 26.61 -5.12
C LEU A 100 -1.90 26.82 -4.89
N TYR A 101 -2.51 26.03 -3.99
CA TYR A 101 -3.95 26.10 -3.69
C TYR A 101 -4.20 26.31 -2.20
N PRO A 102 -3.79 27.47 -1.63
CA PRO A 102 -3.79 27.70 -0.18
C PRO A 102 -5.18 27.63 0.46
N ASP A 103 -6.23 28.03 -0.28
CA ASP A 103 -7.60 28.07 0.20
C ASP A 103 -8.34 26.72 0.09
N ASN A 104 -7.79 25.78 -0.70
CA ASN A 104 -8.44 24.50 -1.02
C ASN A 104 -7.45 23.31 -0.97
N LYS A 105 -6.48 23.35 -0.06
CA LYS A 105 -5.37 22.36 0.02
C LYS A 105 -5.88 20.93 0.03
N THR A 106 -6.80 20.61 0.93
CA THR A 106 -7.35 19.25 1.08
C THR A 106 -8.03 18.77 -0.20
N HIS A 107 -8.74 19.63 -0.93
CA HIS A 107 -9.39 19.26 -2.19
C HIS A 107 -8.36 18.92 -3.27
N TYR A 108 -7.40 19.81 -3.52
CA TYR A 108 -6.42 19.60 -4.58
C TYR A 108 -5.41 18.48 -4.26
N LEU A 109 -5.10 18.24 -3.00
CA LEU A 109 -4.34 17.06 -2.60
C LEU A 109 -5.11 15.76 -2.87
N ASN A 110 -6.44 15.73 -2.68
CA ASN A 110 -7.25 14.58 -3.06
C ASN A 110 -7.23 14.36 -4.58
N ILE A 111 -7.35 15.42 -5.40
CA ILE A 111 -7.24 15.33 -6.86
C ILE A 111 -5.84 14.83 -7.27
N LEU A 112 -4.76 15.37 -6.70
CA LEU A 112 -3.40 14.92 -6.95
C LEU A 112 -3.26 13.41 -6.70
N HIS A 113 -3.72 12.98 -5.53
CA HIS A 113 -3.63 11.58 -5.13
C HIS A 113 -4.65 10.65 -5.82
N ALA A 114 -5.58 11.17 -6.64
CA ALA A 114 -6.36 10.33 -7.56
C ALA A 114 -5.45 9.67 -8.62
N GLY A 115 -4.28 10.23 -8.88
CA GLY A 115 -3.26 9.61 -9.74
C GLY A 115 -2.83 8.22 -9.27
N TRP A 116 -2.77 7.96 -7.96
CA TRP A 116 -2.41 6.65 -7.41
C TRP A 116 -3.37 5.54 -7.84
N PRO A 117 -4.67 5.57 -7.50
CA PRO A 117 -5.62 4.56 -7.97
C PRO A 117 -5.79 4.57 -9.49
N GLY A 118 -5.66 5.71 -10.16
CA GLY A 118 -5.63 5.80 -11.62
C GLY A 118 -4.48 5.01 -12.23
N GLY A 119 -3.29 5.12 -11.63
CA GLY A 119 -2.11 4.33 -11.99
C GLY A 119 -2.30 2.83 -11.76
N MET A 120 -2.95 2.42 -10.66
CA MET A 120 -3.27 1.01 -10.41
C MET A 120 -4.23 0.43 -11.46
N ILE A 121 -5.20 1.20 -11.93
CA ILE A 121 -6.12 0.77 -13.00
C ILE A 121 -5.34 0.59 -14.31
N ILE A 122 -4.60 1.60 -14.73
CA ILE A 122 -3.85 1.57 -15.99
C ILE A 122 -2.76 0.49 -15.97
N GLY A 123 -1.97 0.45 -14.89
CA GLY A 123 -0.92 -0.55 -14.71
C GLY A 123 -1.46 -1.97 -14.62
N GLY A 124 -2.60 -2.18 -13.96
CA GLY A 124 -3.30 -3.46 -13.90
C GLY A 124 -3.78 -3.93 -15.27
N LEU A 125 -4.35 -3.03 -16.08
CA LEU A 125 -4.76 -3.33 -17.45
C LEU A 125 -3.56 -3.66 -18.35
N ILE A 126 -2.47 -2.89 -18.26
CA ILE A 126 -1.23 -3.17 -18.99
C ILE A 126 -0.67 -4.53 -18.56
N ALA A 127 -0.62 -4.81 -17.25
CA ALA A 127 -0.14 -6.09 -16.75
C ALA A 127 -1.00 -7.26 -17.28
N ALA A 128 -2.33 -7.13 -17.34
CA ALA A 128 -3.23 -8.13 -17.89
C ALA A 128 -2.97 -8.42 -19.39
N CYS A 129 -2.44 -7.43 -20.13
CA CYS A 129 -2.07 -7.64 -21.53
C CYS A 129 -0.84 -8.55 -21.69
N PHE A 130 0.14 -8.49 -20.78
CA PHE A 130 1.48 -9.05 -21.00
C PHE A 130 1.92 -10.10 -19.99
N VAL A 131 1.22 -10.27 -18.85
CA VAL A 131 1.71 -11.08 -17.72
C VAL A 131 0.71 -12.15 -17.32
N GLY A 132 1.22 -13.36 -17.04
CA GLY A 132 0.45 -14.51 -16.56
C GLY A 132 -0.07 -15.42 -17.67
N GLU A 133 -0.58 -16.60 -17.25
CA GLU A 133 -1.06 -17.65 -18.16
C GLU A 133 -2.24 -17.21 -19.05
N ASN A 134 -3.02 -16.22 -18.59
CA ASN A 134 -4.18 -15.66 -19.29
C ASN A 134 -3.88 -14.29 -19.93
N ALA A 135 -2.61 -13.98 -20.19
CA ALA A 135 -2.24 -12.73 -20.86
C ALA A 135 -2.88 -12.63 -22.26
N TRP A 136 -3.36 -11.45 -22.62
CA TRP A 136 -4.00 -11.23 -23.93
C TRP A 136 -2.99 -11.24 -25.08
N ILE A 137 -1.72 -10.94 -24.80
CA ILE A 137 -0.61 -10.91 -25.76
C ILE A 137 0.43 -11.95 -25.31
N THR A 138 0.23 -13.19 -25.72
CA THR A 138 1.08 -14.34 -25.35
C THR A 138 2.36 -14.46 -26.18
N GLN A 139 2.45 -13.73 -27.30
CA GLN A 139 3.57 -13.82 -28.24
C GLN A 139 4.83 -13.05 -27.80
N ILE A 140 4.70 -12.22 -26.79
CA ILE A 140 5.81 -11.42 -26.25
C ILE A 140 5.78 -11.58 -24.71
N PRO A 141 6.38 -12.64 -24.15
CA PRO A 141 6.46 -12.82 -22.70
C PRO A 141 7.54 -11.87 -22.14
N MET A 142 7.19 -10.58 -22.06
CA MET A 142 8.11 -9.54 -21.56
C MET A 142 7.45 -8.84 -20.37
N TRP A 143 7.69 -9.36 -19.17
CA TRP A 143 7.27 -8.72 -17.92
C TRP A 143 7.89 -7.31 -17.74
N GLU A 144 9.00 -7.02 -18.43
CA GLU A 144 9.68 -5.73 -18.43
C GLU A 144 8.79 -4.61 -18.97
N ILE A 145 7.98 -4.87 -19.99
CA ILE A 145 7.12 -3.86 -20.63
C ILE A 145 6.11 -3.24 -19.64
N PRO A 146 5.27 -4.04 -18.93
CA PRO A 146 4.36 -3.46 -17.96
C PRO A 146 5.09 -2.74 -16.80
N LEU A 147 6.24 -3.27 -16.35
CA LEU A 147 7.00 -2.60 -15.30
C LEU A 147 7.65 -1.30 -15.77
N ALA A 148 8.18 -1.24 -16.99
CA ALA A 148 8.81 -0.04 -17.53
C ALA A 148 7.81 0.96 -18.15
N SER A 149 6.52 0.63 -18.26
CA SER A 149 5.51 1.49 -18.90
C SER A 149 5.39 2.87 -18.22
N PHE A 150 5.73 2.99 -16.93
CA PHE A 150 5.75 4.27 -16.21
C PHE A 150 6.71 5.29 -16.83
N VAL A 151 7.76 4.86 -17.56
CA VAL A 151 8.73 5.74 -18.21
C VAL A 151 8.05 6.68 -19.21
N ILE A 152 6.98 6.22 -19.87
CA ILE A 152 6.20 7.06 -20.80
C ILE A 152 5.60 8.25 -20.04
N LEU A 153 4.95 8.00 -18.90
CA LEU A 153 4.37 9.06 -18.07
C LEU A 153 5.46 9.95 -17.45
N LEU A 154 6.61 9.36 -17.13
CA LEU A 154 7.79 10.06 -16.64
C LEU A 154 8.28 11.10 -17.66
N LEU A 155 8.38 10.76 -18.93
CA LEU A 155 8.75 11.68 -20.01
C LEU A 155 7.71 12.78 -20.21
N VAL A 156 6.43 12.44 -20.14
CA VAL A 156 5.33 13.40 -20.25
C VAL A 156 5.39 14.44 -19.13
N TYR A 157 5.52 14.01 -17.87
CA TYR A 157 5.60 14.99 -16.79
C TYR A 157 6.86 15.83 -16.86
N ALA A 158 7.99 15.27 -17.26
CA ALA A 158 9.24 16.04 -17.44
C ALA A 158 9.07 17.14 -18.49
N ALA A 159 8.47 16.82 -19.64
CA ALA A 159 8.19 17.79 -20.70
C ALA A 159 7.25 18.92 -20.25
N LEU A 160 6.28 18.60 -19.38
CA LEU A 160 5.30 19.58 -18.89
C LEU A 160 5.83 20.39 -17.69
N ALA A 161 6.54 19.76 -16.75
CA ALA A 161 6.93 20.38 -15.49
C ALA A 161 8.28 21.13 -15.57
N PHE A 162 9.30 20.62 -16.28
CA PHE A 162 10.63 21.23 -16.26
C PHE A 162 10.70 22.64 -16.85
N PRO A 163 9.89 23.03 -17.85
CA PRO A 163 9.85 24.41 -18.32
C PRO A 163 9.23 25.39 -17.31
N GLN A 164 8.47 24.87 -16.31
CA GLN A 164 7.73 25.73 -15.38
C GLN A 164 8.66 26.41 -14.36
N LYS A 165 8.20 27.57 -13.87
CA LYS A 165 8.78 28.24 -12.71
C LYS A 165 8.11 27.71 -11.45
N PHE A 166 8.90 27.43 -10.44
CA PHE A 166 8.42 26.94 -9.15
C PHE A 166 8.47 28.06 -8.11
N PRO A 167 7.48 28.13 -7.19
CA PRO A 167 7.54 29.08 -6.09
C PRO A 167 8.68 28.69 -5.11
N PRO A 168 9.19 29.64 -4.31
CA PRO A 168 10.15 29.34 -3.27
C PRO A 168 9.52 28.42 -2.20
N THR A 169 10.32 27.55 -1.60
CA THR A 169 9.89 26.73 -0.45
C THR A 169 9.76 27.58 0.81
N VAL A 170 9.18 27.02 1.87
CA VAL A 170 9.09 27.69 3.17
C VAL A 170 10.49 27.95 3.75
N GLY A 171 11.42 26.98 3.60
CA GLY A 171 12.81 27.10 4.03
C GLY A 171 13.58 28.17 3.26
N GLU A 172 13.41 28.24 1.94
CA GLU A 172 14.00 29.32 1.10
C GLU A 172 13.45 30.70 1.49
N ALA A 173 12.15 30.81 1.79
CA ALA A 173 11.51 32.08 2.11
C ALA A 173 11.85 32.59 3.53
N LYS A 174 12.00 31.71 4.51
CA LYS A 174 12.16 32.09 5.93
C LYS A 174 13.55 31.82 6.52
N SER A 175 14.34 30.94 5.92
CA SER A 175 15.67 30.50 6.40
C SER A 175 15.70 30.07 7.88
N ASP A 176 14.55 29.63 8.43
CA ASP A 176 14.40 29.23 9.85
C ASP A 176 14.13 27.71 9.96
N TRP A 177 15.20 26.97 10.14
CA TRP A 177 15.14 25.51 10.32
C TRP A 177 14.38 25.09 11.59
N LYS A 178 14.34 25.91 12.65
CA LYS A 178 13.63 25.57 13.87
C LYS A 178 12.11 25.54 13.63
N SER A 179 11.59 26.46 12.82
CA SER A 179 10.16 26.49 12.49
C SER A 179 9.73 25.27 11.68
N LEU A 180 10.60 24.74 10.79
CA LEU A 180 10.32 23.54 10.02
C LEU A 180 10.07 22.31 10.89
N PHE A 181 10.79 22.18 11.99
CA PHE A 181 10.65 21.05 12.91
C PHE A 181 9.69 21.32 14.08
N SER A 182 9.07 22.50 14.15
CA SER A 182 8.17 22.90 15.24
C SER A 182 6.94 22.01 15.37
N CYS A 183 6.46 21.40 14.29
CA CYS A 183 5.31 20.51 14.30
C CYS A 183 5.50 19.31 15.24
N PHE A 184 6.73 18.79 15.40
CA PHE A 184 7.01 17.63 16.25
C PHE A 184 6.83 17.90 17.76
N PHE A 185 6.74 19.15 18.18
CA PHE A 185 6.44 19.53 19.57
C PHE A 185 4.93 19.69 19.81
N SER A 186 4.09 19.51 18.80
CA SER A 186 2.64 19.59 18.92
C SER A 186 2.02 18.23 19.26
N PRO A 187 1.31 18.07 20.38
CA PRO A 187 0.60 16.82 20.69
C PRO A 187 -0.42 16.44 19.61
N VAL A 188 -1.05 17.43 18.97
CA VAL A 188 -1.96 17.20 17.84
C VAL A 188 -1.22 16.59 16.65
N PHE A 189 0.00 17.06 16.34
CA PHE A 189 0.79 16.48 15.24
C PHE A 189 1.26 15.06 15.55
N ILE A 190 1.67 14.78 16.78
CA ILE A 190 2.03 13.42 17.21
C ILE A 190 0.83 12.47 17.06
N LEU A 191 -0.38 12.92 17.47
CA LEU A 191 -1.58 12.13 17.24
C LEU A 191 -1.86 11.91 15.73
N LEU A 192 -1.65 12.95 14.90
CA LEU A 192 -1.78 12.80 13.45
C LEU A 192 -0.77 11.80 12.86
N LEU A 193 0.47 11.73 13.37
CA LEU A 193 1.45 10.71 12.96
C LEU A 193 0.94 9.30 13.28
N VAL A 194 0.43 9.07 14.50
CA VAL A 194 -0.14 7.77 14.90
C VAL A 194 -1.34 7.41 14.03
N LEU A 195 -2.25 8.35 13.80
CA LEU A 195 -3.41 8.15 12.94
C LEU A 195 -2.99 7.88 11.48
N HIS A 196 -1.93 8.53 10.99
CA HIS A 196 -1.44 8.29 9.64
C HIS A 196 -0.73 6.93 9.49
N ALA A 197 -0.07 6.43 10.55
CA ALA A 197 0.37 5.04 10.61
C ALA A 197 -0.81 4.07 10.39
N CYS A 198 -1.93 4.31 11.10
CA CYS A 198 -3.16 3.54 10.91
C CYS A 198 -3.73 3.70 9.49
N VAL A 199 -3.66 4.89 8.89
CA VAL A 199 -4.06 5.14 7.48
C VAL A 199 -3.25 4.25 6.54
N GLY A 200 -1.92 4.22 6.66
CA GLY A 200 -1.07 3.35 5.84
C GLY A 200 -1.48 1.88 5.97
N TYR A 201 -1.71 1.43 7.21
CA TYR A 201 -2.14 0.05 7.48
C TYR A 201 -3.47 -0.28 6.80
N VAL A 202 -4.48 0.59 6.93
CA VAL A 202 -5.85 0.34 6.44
C VAL A 202 -5.97 0.57 4.93
N GLU A 203 -5.42 1.65 4.40
CA GLU A 203 -5.56 1.99 2.98
C GLU A 203 -4.65 1.10 2.12
N LEU A 204 -3.34 1.21 2.27
CA LEU A 204 -2.38 0.53 1.40
C LEU A 204 -2.11 -0.92 1.84
N GLY A 205 -2.06 -1.18 3.14
CA GLY A 205 -1.84 -2.51 3.69
C GLY A 205 -2.96 -3.47 3.31
N VAL A 206 -4.22 -3.08 3.47
CA VAL A 206 -5.37 -3.91 3.07
C VAL A 206 -5.40 -4.10 1.56
N ASP A 207 -5.13 -3.06 0.75
CA ASP A 207 -5.10 -3.17 -0.71
C ASP A 207 -4.07 -4.20 -1.20
N SER A 208 -2.90 -4.23 -0.58
CA SER A 208 -1.84 -5.20 -0.93
C SER A 208 -2.25 -6.67 -0.65
N TRP A 209 -3.20 -6.90 0.26
CA TRP A 209 -3.69 -8.22 0.65
C TRP A 209 -5.06 -8.57 0.06
N THR A 210 -5.82 -7.59 -0.45
CA THR A 210 -7.21 -7.79 -0.90
C THR A 210 -7.35 -8.92 -1.92
N THR A 211 -6.49 -8.96 -2.93
CA THR A 211 -6.51 -10.01 -3.95
C THR A 211 -6.32 -11.39 -3.33
N LYS A 212 -5.35 -11.53 -2.43
CA LYS A 212 -5.05 -12.80 -1.74
C LYS A 212 -6.21 -13.23 -0.83
N LEU A 213 -6.76 -12.33 -0.03
CA LEU A 213 -7.85 -12.64 0.89
C LEU A 213 -9.15 -13.01 0.16
N MET A 214 -9.33 -12.60 -1.09
CA MET A 214 -10.50 -12.88 -1.93
C MET A 214 -10.28 -14.02 -2.95
N GLU A 215 -9.07 -14.60 -3.01
CA GLU A 215 -8.69 -15.61 -4.01
C GLU A 215 -9.66 -16.81 -4.07
N ASN A 216 -10.13 -17.29 -2.92
CA ASN A 216 -11.04 -18.42 -2.83
C ASN A 216 -12.53 -18.05 -2.88
N LEU A 217 -12.86 -16.75 -2.91
CA LEU A 217 -14.23 -16.24 -2.93
C LEU A 217 -14.65 -15.71 -4.31
N LEU A 218 -13.70 -15.26 -5.12
CA LEU A 218 -13.95 -14.64 -6.41
C LEU A 218 -13.25 -15.41 -7.54
N PRO A 219 -13.90 -15.63 -8.69
CA PRO A 219 -13.28 -16.27 -9.86
C PRO A 219 -12.03 -15.52 -10.36
N ASN A 220 -12.03 -14.17 -10.23
CA ASN A 220 -10.88 -13.32 -10.51
C ASN A 220 -10.80 -12.26 -9.40
N SER A 221 -9.98 -12.54 -8.40
CA SER A 221 -9.85 -11.67 -7.22
C SER A 221 -9.14 -10.34 -7.50
N VAL A 222 -8.40 -10.21 -8.61
CA VAL A 222 -7.77 -8.94 -9.02
C VAL A 222 -8.83 -7.89 -9.36
N LEU A 223 -9.99 -8.31 -9.87
CA LEU A 223 -11.07 -7.39 -10.26
C LEU A 223 -11.61 -6.57 -9.08
N ILE A 224 -11.56 -7.11 -7.85
CA ILE A 224 -12.00 -6.33 -6.69
C ILE A 224 -11.05 -5.17 -6.37
N LEU A 225 -9.74 -5.38 -6.57
CA LEU A 225 -8.74 -4.31 -6.39
C LEU A 225 -8.90 -3.22 -7.47
N VAL A 226 -9.07 -3.61 -8.73
CA VAL A 226 -9.33 -2.67 -9.84
C VAL A 226 -10.61 -1.89 -9.59
N TYR A 227 -11.68 -2.56 -9.18
CA TYR A 227 -12.96 -1.95 -8.87
C TYR A 227 -12.87 -0.95 -7.70
N THR A 228 -12.26 -1.34 -6.58
CA THR A 228 -12.09 -0.43 -5.43
C THR A 228 -11.18 0.74 -5.75
N SER A 229 -10.16 0.54 -6.59
CA SER A 229 -9.29 1.61 -7.10
C SER A 229 -10.05 2.58 -8.01
N PHE A 230 -10.93 2.08 -8.87
CA PHE A 230 -11.80 2.91 -9.72
C PHE A 230 -12.72 3.80 -8.87
N LEU A 231 -13.38 3.23 -7.86
CA LEU A 231 -14.20 4.00 -6.94
C LEU A 231 -13.39 5.07 -6.22
N MET A 232 -12.21 4.72 -5.70
CA MET A 232 -11.32 5.67 -5.03
C MET A 232 -10.90 6.79 -5.98
N PHE A 233 -10.56 6.48 -7.23
CA PHE A 233 -10.21 7.45 -8.27
C PHE A 233 -11.32 8.50 -8.43
N ILE A 234 -12.56 8.04 -8.65
CA ILE A 234 -13.72 8.94 -8.84
C ILE A 234 -14.02 9.76 -7.59
N LEU A 235 -14.04 9.13 -6.42
CA LEU A 235 -14.44 9.79 -5.16
C LEU A 235 -13.52 10.94 -4.79
N ARG A 236 -12.22 10.84 -5.07
CA ARG A 236 -11.23 11.88 -4.73
C ARG A 236 -11.50 13.24 -5.37
N PHE A 237 -12.18 13.28 -6.52
CA PHE A 237 -12.61 14.54 -7.15
C PHE A 237 -13.72 15.26 -6.38
N PHE A 238 -14.44 14.57 -5.49
CA PHE A 238 -15.55 15.12 -4.72
C PHE A 238 -15.18 15.50 -3.29
N ALA A 239 -13.92 15.44 -2.91
CA ALA A 239 -13.47 15.77 -1.54
C ALA A 239 -13.80 17.22 -1.15
N GLY A 240 -13.63 18.20 -2.05
CA GLY A 240 -13.86 19.62 -1.78
C GLY A 240 -15.28 19.91 -1.26
N PRO A 241 -16.34 19.58 -2.01
CA PRO A 241 -17.72 19.78 -1.57
C PRO A 241 -18.06 19.17 -0.21
N ILE A 242 -17.42 18.05 0.14
CA ILE A 242 -17.63 17.38 1.44
C ILE A 242 -16.90 18.13 2.54
N VAL A 243 -15.62 18.48 2.33
CA VAL A 243 -14.77 19.18 3.31
C VAL A 243 -15.33 20.54 3.67
N HIS A 244 -15.92 21.28 2.72
CA HIS A 244 -16.57 22.56 2.99
C HIS A 244 -17.78 22.45 3.94
N LYS A 245 -18.42 21.26 4.03
CA LYS A 245 -19.57 21.05 4.93
C LYS A 245 -19.16 20.53 6.30
N ILE A 246 -18.20 19.60 6.37
CA ILE A 246 -17.91 18.86 7.62
C ILE A 246 -16.47 19.00 8.10
N ASN A 247 -15.66 19.83 7.47
CA ASN A 247 -14.20 20.04 7.60
C ASN A 247 -13.36 18.75 7.39
N PRO A 248 -12.02 18.84 7.22
CA PRO A 248 -11.18 17.68 6.95
C PRO A 248 -11.19 16.62 8.05
N ILE A 249 -11.20 17.02 9.33
CA ILE A 249 -11.23 16.07 10.46
C ILE A 249 -12.57 15.32 10.49
N GLY A 250 -13.68 16.01 10.18
CA GLY A 250 -15.00 15.40 10.06
C GLY A 250 -15.07 14.37 8.93
N LEU A 251 -14.44 14.67 7.77
CA LEU A 251 -14.32 13.72 6.67
C LEU A 251 -13.52 12.49 7.10
N LEU A 252 -12.36 12.64 7.77
CA LEU A 252 -11.56 11.54 8.27
C LEU A 252 -12.28 10.68 9.31
N PHE A 253 -13.05 11.30 10.20
CA PHE A 253 -13.90 10.58 11.15
C PHE A 253 -14.95 9.72 10.46
N MET A 254 -15.73 10.30 9.55
CA MET A 254 -16.75 9.57 8.80
C MET A 254 -16.14 8.46 7.95
N SER A 255 -15.03 8.73 7.28
CA SER A 255 -14.26 7.78 6.52
C SER A 255 -13.82 6.58 7.38
N SER A 256 -13.36 6.84 8.60
CA SER A 256 -12.94 5.77 9.52
C SER A 256 -14.09 4.89 9.96
N VAL A 257 -15.26 5.47 10.27
CA VAL A 257 -16.47 4.72 10.61
C VAL A 257 -16.93 3.85 9.43
N ILE A 258 -17.00 4.43 8.23
CA ILE A 258 -17.43 3.71 7.02
C ILE A 258 -16.44 2.60 6.66
N ALA A 259 -15.12 2.85 6.75
CA ALA A 259 -14.10 1.84 6.49
C ALA A 259 -14.16 0.69 7.49
N CYS A 260 -14.38 0.98 8.78
CA CYS A 260 -14.58 -0.02 9.83
C CYS A 260 -15.77 -0.93 9.51
N LEU A 261 -16.93 -0.35 9.24
CA LEU A 261 -18.13 -1.11 8.89
C LEU A 261 -17.96 -1.89 7.58
N GLY A 262 -17.25 -1.33 6.60
CA GLY A 262 -16.94 -2.00 5.33
C GLY A 262 -16.05 -3.22 5.53
N LEU A 263 -15.00 -3.14 6.35
CA LEU A 263 -14.15 -4.26 6.68
C LEU A 263 -14.88 -5.34 7.50
N LEU A 264 -15.72 -4.95 8.44
CA LEU A 264 -16.57 -5.90 9.17
C LEU A 264 -17.52 -6.63 8.23
N TRP A 265 -18.12 -5.92 7.26
CA TRP A 265 -18.99 -6.52 6.27
C TRP A 265 -18.23 -7.47 5.33
N LEU A 266 -17.09 -7.05 4.78
CA LEU A 266 -16.22 -7.92 3.97
C LEU A 266 -15.72 -9.16 4.73
N GLY A 267 -15.46 -9.02 6.03
CA GLY A 267 -15.03 -10.11 6.90
C GLY A 267 -16.17 -10.99 7.42
N SER A 268 -17.43 -10.70 7.09
CA SER A 268 -18.57 -11.51 7.48
C SER A 268 -18.74 -12.76 6.58
N ASP A 269 -19.65 -13.65 6.94
CA ASP A 269 -19.91 -14.89 6.19
C ASP A 269 -20.76 -14.61 4.93
N ILE A 270 -20.16 -13.94 3.95
CA ILE A 270 -20.75 -13.66 2.64
C ILE A 270 -20.10 -14.54 1.56
N SER A 271 -20.94 -15.10 0.67
CA SER A 271 -20.50 -15.93 -0.45
C SER A 271 -20.96 -15.38 -1.82
N SER A 272 -21.98 -14.52 -1.82
CA SER A 272 -22.47 -13.91 -3.06
C SER A 272 -21.48 -12.87 -3.58
N VAL A 273 -21.03 -13.04 -4.82
CA VAL A 273 -20.15 -12.10 -5.51
C VAL A 273 -20.70 -10.67 -5.48
N ALA A 274 -22.01 -10.49 -5.71
CA ALA A 274 -22.65 -9.19 -5.68
C ALA A 274 -22.56 -8.53 -4.28
N ILE A 275 -22.73 -9.31 -3.22
CA ILE A 275 -22.63 -8.80 -1.84
C ILE A 275 -21.17 -8.46 -1.49
N ILE A 276 -20.19 -9.26 -1.94
CA ILE A 276 -18.76 -8.95 -1.78
C ILE A 276 -18.43 -7.60 -2.43
N PHE A 277 -18.90 -7.37 -3.67
CA PHE A 277 -18.68 -6.08 -4.34
C PHE A 277 -19.43 -4.92 -3.65
N ALA A 278 -20.62 -5.14 -3.11
CA ALA A 278 -21.32 -4.14 -2.32
C ALA A 278 -20.57 -3.77 -1.03
N ALA A 279 -20.05 -4.75 -0.31
CA ALA A 279 -19.23 -4.54 0.87
C ALA A 279 -17.89 -3.84 0.53
N ALA A 280 -17.28 -4.21 -0.60
CA ALA A 280 -16.08 -3.55 -1.11
C ALA A 280 -16.34 -2.09 -1.52
N THR A 281 -17.53 -1.80 -2.11
CA THR A 281 -17.96 -0.42 -2.38
C THR A 281 -18.02 0.38 -1.08
N PHE A 282 -18.65 -0.17 -0.06
CA PHE A 282 -18.79 0.50 1.23
C PHE A 282 -17.45 0.77 1.88
N TYR A 283 -16.53 -0.22 1.87
CA TYR A 283 -15.16 -0.03 2.32
C TYR A 283 -14.42 1.05 1.52
N SER A 284 -14.57 1.08 0.19
CA SER A 284 -13.93 2.06 -0.69
C SER A 284 -14.39 3.48 -0.42
N LEU A 285 -15.68 3.69 -0.11
CA LEU A 285 -16.23 4.99 0.31
C LEU A 285 -15.51 5.51 1.56
N GLY A 286 -15.16 4.60 2.49
CA GLY A 286 -14.42 4.96 3.69
C GLY A 286 -12.95 5.30 3.40
N LYS A 287 -12.22 4.40 2.74
CA LYS A 287 -10.77 4.54 2.57
C LYS A 287 -10.33 5.64 1.61
N ALA A 288 -11.20 6.05 0.68
CA ALA A 288 -10.83 6.89 -0.46
C ALA A 288 -10.14 8.21 -0.09
N PHE A 289 -10.49 8.78 1.06
CA PHE A 289 -10.07 10.12 1.45
C PHE A 289 -8.94 10.15 2.50
N PHE A 290 -8.48 9.03 3.03
CA PHE A 290 -7.59 9.00 4.18
C PHE A 290 -6.26 9.71 3.93
N TRP A 291 -5.44 9.19 3.03
CA TRP A 291 -4.09 9.67 2.80
C TRP A 291 -4.04 11.15 2.41
N PRO A 292 -4.70 11.60 1.35
CA PRO A 292 -4.60 12.99 0.90
C PRO A 292 -5.22 13.98 1.88
N THR A 293 -6.29 13.59 2.59
CA THR A 293 -6.92 14.48 3.57
C THR A 293 -6.03 14.67 4.81
N MET A 294 -5.30 13.64 5.24
CA MET A 294 -4.32 13.75 6.32
C MET A 294 -3.18 14.70 5.95
N LEU A 295 -2.66 14.61 4.73
CA LEU A 295 -1.67 15.56 4.22
C LEU A 295 -2.25 16.99 4.14
N GLY A 296 -3.52 17.11 3.74
CA GLY A 296 -4.25 18.38 3.75
C GLY A 296 -4.31 19.00 5.15
N VAL A 297 -4.67 18.20 6.17
CA VAL A 297 -4.69 18.66 7.57
C VAL A 297 -3.31 19.13 8.01
N ALA A 298 -2.23 18.42 7.66
CA ALA A 298 -0.87 18.84 7.98
C ALA A 298 -0.52 20.19 7.32
N GLY A 299 -0.80 20.33 6.02
CA GLY A 299 -0.57 21.57 5.29
C GLY A 299 -1.41 22.75 5.77
N GLU A 300 -2.62 22.51 6.30
CA GLU A 300 -3.50 23.52 6.85
C GLU A 300 -3.13 23.93 8.29
N ARG A 301 -2.66 22.99 9.10
CA ARG A 301 -2.38 23.24 10.53
C ARG A 301 -0.92 23.54 10.84
N TYR A 302 0.00 23.09 9.99
CA TYR A 302 1.45 23.25 10.18
C TYR A 302 2.14 23.85 8.94
N PRO A 303 1.62 24.96 8.38
CA PRO A 303 2.17 25.54 7.16
C PRO A 303 3.62 26.00 7.30
N GLN A 304 4.05 26.37 8.54
CA GLN A 304 5.43 26.75 8.82
C GLN A 304 6.42 25.57 8.75
N SER A 305 5.92 24.33 8.87
CA SER A 305 6.74 23.11 8.76
C SER A 305 6.84 22.58 7.33
N GLY A 306 6.09 23.15 6.38
CA GLY A 306 6.21 22.91 4.95
C GLY A 306 6.25 21.42 4.57
N SER A 307 7.24 21.06 3.76
CA SER A 307 7.48 19.70 3.29
C SER A 307 7.83 18.71 4.41
N VAL A 308 8.40 19.18 5.53
CA VAL A 308 8.83 18.33 6.64
C VAL A 308 7.64 17.67 7.33
N ALA A 309 6.57 18.43 7.59
CA ALA A 309 5.36 17.90 8.21
C ALA A 309 4.65 16.85 7.33
N MET A 310 4.50 17.15 6.03
CA MET A 310 3.88 16.21 5.09
C MET A 310 4.76 14.98 4.84
N GLY A 311 6.09 15.18 4.73
CA GLY A 311 7.05 14.10 4.58
C GLY A 311 7.08 13.16 5.78
N ALA A 312 6.96 13.69 7.01
CA ALA A 312 6.88 12.87 8.22
C ALA A 312 5.62 11.99 8.26
N LEU A 313 4.45 12.53 7.90
CA LEU A 313 3.23 11.74 7.76
C LEU A 313 3.40 10.63 6.71
N GLY A 314 3.83 11.00 5.51
CA GLY A 314 4.05 10.02 4.44
C GLY A 314 5.02 8.91 4.83
N ALA A 315 6.14 9.26 5.51
CA ALA A 315 7.12 8.30 6.00
C ALA A 315 6.52 7.30 6.98
N VAL A 316 5.82 7.79 8.00
CA VAL A 316 5.20 6.92 9.02
C VAL A 316 4.15 6.01 8.37
N GLY A 317 3.34 6.52 7.44
CA GLY A 317 2.37 5.72 6.69
C GLY A 317 3.05 4.60 5.89
N MET A 318 4.06 4.91 5.08
CA MET A 318 4.76 3.92 4.24
C MET A 318 5.58 2.92 5.04
N LEU A 319 6.26 3.35 6.11
CA LEU A 319 6.96 2.43 7.01
C LEU A 319 5.98 1.47 7.69
N THR A 320 4.79 1.95 8.05
CA THR A 320 3.73 1.07 8.60
C THR A 320 3.27 0.04 7.58
N VAL A 321 3.11 0.41 6.32
CA VAL A 321 2.79 -0.57 5.25
C VAL A 321 3.86 -1.64 5.16
N GLY A 322 5.13 -1.24 5.06
CA GLY A 322 6.25 -2.14 4.84
C GLY A 322 6.57 -3.04 6.04
N LEU A 323 6.49 -2.50 7.27
CA LEU A 323 6.95 -3.20 8.47
C LEU A 323 5.82 -3.88 9.26
N LEU A 324 4.60 -3.34 9.20
CA LEU A 324 3.53 -3.79 10.08
C LEU A 324 2.32 -4.36 9.33
N ALA A 325 1.89 -3.74 8.21
CA ALA A 325 0.64 -4.12 7.58
C ALA A 325 0.76 -5.48 6.88
N GLY A 326 1.82 -5.68 6.10
CA GLY A 326 2.05 -6.93 5.37
C GLY A 326 2.08 -8.14 6.31
N GLU A 327 3.01 -8.11 7.27
CA GLU A 327 3.18 -9.20 8.24
C GLU A 327 1.99 -9.32 9.20
N GLY A 328 1.41 -8.19 9.66
CA GLY A 328 0.31 -8.20 10.60
C GLY A 328 -1.00 -8.75 10.01
N ILE A 329 -1.32 -8.43 8.75
CA ILE A 329 -2.48 -9.02 8.05
C ILE A 329 -2.21 -10.50 7.75
N GLY A 330 -0.99 -10.82 7.29
CA GLY A 330 -0.55 -12.19 7.04
C GLY A 330 -0.63 -13.06 8.29
N TYR A 331 -0.14 -12.56 9.43
CA TYR A 331 -0.27 -13.24 10.72
C TYR A 331 -1.74 -13.51 11.08
N LYS A 332 -2.62 -12.50 10.96
CA LYS A 332 -4.04 -12.68 11.26
C LYS A 332 -4.68 -13.74 10.37
N GLN A 333 -4.38 -13.74 9.08
CA GLN A 333 -4.90 -14.73 8.13
C GLN A 333 -4.35 -16.13 8.47
N ALA A 334 -3.02 -16.29 8.56
CA ALA A 334 -2.38 -17.57 8.74
C ALA A 334 -2.67 -18.21 10.12
N SER A 335 -2.65 -17.44 11.21
CA SER A 335 -2.96 -17.94 12.54
C SER A 335 -4.42 -18.42 12.66
N ASN A 336 -5.38 -17.67 12.10
CA ASN A 336 -6.78 -18.07 12.11
C ASN A 336 -7.05 -19.25 11.14
N MET A 337 -6.38 -19.31 9.99
CA MET A 337 -6.43 -20.45 9.07
C MET A 337 -5.91 -21.71 9.74
N SER A 338 -4.73 -21.66 10.36
CA SER A 338 -4.10 -22.78 11.05
C SER A 338 -4.97 -23.31 12.19
N LYS A 339 -5.45 -22.40 13.04
CA LYS A 339 -6.33 -22.76 14.15
C LYS A 339 -7.65 -23.38 13.68
N HIS A 340 -8.29 -22.81 12.66
CA HIS A 340 -9.53 -23.35 12.09
C HIS A 340 -9.31 -24.75 11.51
N LEU A 341 -8.19 -24.96 10.78
CA LEU A 341 -7.84 -26.27 10.23
C LEU A 341 -7.60 -27.29 11.35
N GLN A 342 -6.89 -26.91 12.41
CA GLN A 342 -6.62 -27.77 13.57
C GLN A 342 -7.91 -28.21 14.29
N GLU A 343 -8.87 -27.28 14.44
CA GLU A 343 -10.13 -27.51 15.12
C GLU A 343 -11.13 -28.33 14.29
N ASN A 344 -11.19 -28.12 12.96
CA ASN A 344 -12.23 -28.68 12.11
C ASN A 344 -11.76 -29.86 11.21
N ALA A 345 -10.45 -29.97 10.96
CA ALA A 345 -9.86 -31.04 10.16
C ALA A 345 -8.47 -31.44 10.70
N PRO A 346 -8.38 -32.00 11.92
CA PRO A 346 -7.12 -32.29 12.61
C PRO A 346 -6.19 -33.21 11.81
N ALA A 347 -6.71 -34.20 11.13
CA ALA A 347 -5.90 -35.09 10.28
C ALA A 347 -5.26 -34.35 9.06
N THR A 348 -5.98 -33.41 8.46
CA THR A 348 -5.42 -32.52 7.43
C THR A 348 -4.39 -31.58 8.05
N PHE A 349 -4.68 -31.02 9.22
CA PHE A 349 -3.73 -30.17 9.93
C PHE A 349 -2.39 -30.87 10.18
N GLU A 350 -2.39 -32.13 10.66
CA GLU A 350 -1.17 -32.91 10.86
C GLU A 350 -0.38 -33.11 9.58
N ARG A 351 -1.03 -33.39 8.45
CA ARG A 351 -0.36 -33.55 7.14
C ARG A 351 0.27 -32.25 6.63
N TYR A 352 -0.35 -31.11 6.95
CA TYR A 352 0.10 -29.79 6.43
C TYR A 352 0.85 -28.95 7.46
N SER A 353 0.93 -29.36 8.72
CA SER A 353 1.70 -28.65 9.73
C SER A 353 3.19 -28.60 9.38
N SER A 354 3.81 -27.44 9.54
CA SER A 354 5.26 -27.31 9.44
C SER A 354 5.99 -27.72 10.72
N GLY A 355 5.27 -27.87 11.85
CA GLY A 355 5.85 -28.06 13.18
C GLY A 355 6.48 -26.80 13.79
N GLU A 356 6.65 -25.72 13.01
CA GLU A 356 7.23 -24.46 13.48
C GLU A 356 6.20 -23.61 14.19
N GLN A 357 6.59 -23.05 15.34
CA GLN A 357 5.81 -22.02 16.02
C GLN A 357 6.10 -20.66 15.42
N LYS A 358 5.06 -19.93 15.05
CA LYS A 358 5.14 -18.60 14.43
C LYS A 358 4.44 -17.58 15.31
N THR A 359 5.00 -16.40 15.40
CA THR A 359 4.43 -15.25 16.12
C THR A 359 4.71 -13.96 15.37
N PHE A 360 4.05 -12.88 15.74
CA PHE A 360 4.29 -11.54 15.23
C PHE A 360 4.17 -10.52 16.36
N MET A 361 5.25 -9.77 16.66
CA MET A 361 5.29 -8.67 17.63
C MET A 361 4.71 -9.02 19.02
N GLY A 362 5.00 -10.22 19.53
CA GLY A 362 4.51 -10.67 20.84
C GLY A 362 3.05 -11.10 20.88
N LEU A 363 2.41 -11.24 19.73
CA LEU A 363 1.08 -11.86 19.62
C LEU A 363 1.19 -13.36 19.89
N PRO A 364 0.05 -14.05 20.22
CA PRO A 364 0.05 -15.48 20.53
C PRO A 364 0.72 -16.33 19.44
N GLU A 365 1.48 -17.32 19.85
CA GLU A 365 2.09 -18.28 18.93
C GLU A 365 1.04 -19.18 18.29
N TYR A 366 1.30 -19.61 17.06
CA TYR A 366 0.51 -20.61 16.37
C TYR A 366 1.42 -21.53 15.56
N THR A 367 1.01 -22.77 15.37
CA THR A 367 1.75 -23.72 14.53
C THR A 367 1.55 -23.37 13.05
N GLY A 368 2.64 -23.09 12.35
CA GLY A 368 2.62 -22.76 10.94
C GLY A 368 2.19 -23.93 10.05
N LEU A 369 1.61 -23.63 8.88
CA LEU A 369 1.35 -24.61 7.84
C LEU A 369 2.49 -24.59 6.81
N ALA A 370 2.83 -25.77 6.26
CA ALA A 370 3.86 -25.93 5.26
C ALA A 370 3.39 -25.39 3.90
N ALA A 371 3.83 -24.18 3.55
CA ALA A 371 3.41 -23.48 2.34
C ALA A 371 3.72 -24.28 1.05
N ASN A 372 4.86 -24.99 1.02
CA ASN A 372 5.25 -25.86 -0.08
C ASN A 372 4.26 -27.03 -0.28
N ARG A 373 3.76 -27.63 0.78
CA ARG A 373 2.74 -28.71 0.71
C ARG A 373 1.42 -28.16 0.18
N ILE A 374 0.98 -26.99 0.68
CA ILE A 374 -0.23 -26.30 0.20
C ILE A 374 -0.09 -25.94 -1.27
N ALA A 375 1.06 -25.42 -1.70
CA ALA A 375 1.31 -25.05 -3.07
C ALA A 375 1.34 -26.28 -4.01
N ALA A 376 1.95 -27.38 -3.57
CA ALA A 376 1.99 -28.62 -4.33
C ALA A 376 0.58 -29.19 -4.58
N THR A 377 -0.28 -29.17 -3.55
CA THR A 377 -1.64 -29.72 -3.64
C THR A 377 -2.65 -28.81 -4.35
N LYS A 378 -2.28 -27.59 -4.69
CA LYS A 378 -3.08 -26.73 -5.61
C LYS A 378 -2.95 -27.13 -7.10
N LYS A 379 -1.95 -27.93 -7.43
CA LYS A 379 -1.72 -28.43 -8.80
C LYS A 379 -2.60 -29.63 -9.13
N SER A 380 -2.64 -30.04 -10.39
CA SER A 380 -3.45 -31.16 -10.87
C SER A 380 -2.66 -32.04 -11.85
N GLY A 381 -3.13 -33.30 -12.04
CA GLY A 381 -2.53 -34.23 -12.99
C GLY A 381 -1.06 -34.53 -12.72
N GLU A 382 -0.24 -34.58 -13.78
CA GLU A 382 1.20 -34.90 -13.68
C GLU A 382 1.97 -33.85 -12.87
N GLU A 383 1.58 -32.55 -12.93
CA GLU A 383 2.21 -31.48 -12.17
C GLU A 383 2.04 -31.68 -10.66
N LEU A 384 0.89 -32.19 -10.21
CA LEU A 384 0.66 -32.52 -8.81
C LEU A 384 1.63 -33.62 -8.35
N THR A 385 1.75 -34.68 -9.14
CA THR A 385 2.64 -35.82 -8.81
C THR A 385 4.10 -35.37 -8.74
N MET A 386 4.55 -34.58 -9.69
CA MET A 386 5.90 -34.00 -9.68
C MET A 386 6.10 -33.07 -8.49
N ALA A 387 5.13 -32.18 -8.18
CA ALA A 387 5.25 -31.25 -7.07
C ALA A 387 5.30 -31.94 -5.72
N ILE A 388 4.50 -32.98 -5.50
CA ILE A 388 4.53 -33.76 -4.26
C ILE A 388 5.82 -34.56 -4.14
N SER A 389 6.28 -35.21 -5.22
CA SER A 389 7.53 -35.96 -5.21
C SER A 389 8.76 -35.09 -4.90
N SER A 390 8.76 -33.84 -5.38
CA SER A 390 9.85 -32.87 -5.18
C SER A 390 9.84 -32.18 -3.80
N LEU A 391 8.89 -32.49 -2.89
CA LEU A 391 8.86 -31.93 -1.55
C LEU A 391 10.07 -32.38 -0.72
N GLU A 392 11.10 -31.55 -0.63
CA GLU A 392 12.28 -31.81 0.18
C GLU A 392 11.93 -31.78 1.69
N GLY A 393 12.60 -32.65 2.47
CA GLY A 393 12.39 -32.73 3.91
C GLY A 393 11.01 -33.25 4.33
N THR A 394 10.21 -33.80 3.39
CA THR A 394 8.91 -34.41 3.67
C THR A 394 9.04 -35.93 3.58
N ASP A 395 8.61 -36.63 4.63
CA ASP A 395 8.57 -38.10 4.69
C ASP A 395 7.71 -38.67 3.55
N ASP A 396 8.14 -39.81 2.98
CA ASP A 396 7.41 -40.46 1.88
C ASP A 396 6.01 -40.92 2.31
N ALA A 397 5.84 -41.29 3.59
CA ALA A 397 4.52 -41.59 4.14
C ALA A 397 3.59 -40.36 4.11
N ILE A 398 4.12 -39.18 4.40
CA ILE A 398 3.36 -37.92 4.29
C ILE A 398 3.05 -37.61 2.82
N LYS A 399 4.01 -37.78 1.90
CA LYS A 399 3.79 -37.57 0.46
C LYS A 399 2.67 -38.46 -0.07
N GLN A 400 2.67 -39.75 0.32
CA GLN A 400 1.60 -40.67 -0.05
C GLN A 400 0.26 -40.24 0.56
N ALA A 401 0.24 -39.87 1.83
CA ALA A 401 -0.98 -39.42 2.50
C ALA A 401 -1.56 -38.11 1.87
N LEU A 402 -0.72 -37.20 1.35
CA LEU A 402 -1.16 -36.03 0.60
C LEU A 402 -1.87 -36.38 -0.70
N VAL A 403 -1.42 -37.44 -1.39
CA VAL A 403 -2.07 -37.94 -2.61
C VAL A 403 -3.39 -38.63 -2.27
N ASP A 404 -3.38 -39.53 -1.28
CA ASP A 404 -4.53 -40.36 -0.91
C ASP A 404 -5.71 -39.54 -0.36
N ASN A 405 -5.43 -38.38 0.28
CA ASN A 405 -6.45 -37.54 0.90
C ASN A 405 -6.67 -36.21 0.17
N LEU A 406 -6.15 -36.07 -1.05
CA LEU A 406 -6.07 -34.78 -1.78
C LEU A 406 -7.39 -34.01 -1.81
N ALA A 407 -8.51 -34.65 -2.19
CA ALA A 407 -9.80 -33.97 -2.35
C ALA A 407 -10.33 -33.43 -1.01
N VAL A 408 -10.22 -34.23 0.06
CA VAL A 408 -10.64 -33.83 1.42
C VAL A 408 -9.76 -32.73 1.97
N ASP A 409 -8.45 -32.83 1.72
CA ASP A 409 -7.48 -31.84 2.18
C ASP A 409 -7.65 -30.51 1.46
N GLN A 410 -7.86 -30.52 0.13
CA GLN A 410 -8.11 -29.29 -0.63
C GLN A 410 -9.37 -28.56 -0.14
N GLU A 411 -10.45 -29.29 0.15
CA GLU A 411 -11.69 -28.69 0.66
C GLU A 411 -11.47 -28.09 2.05
N ALA A 412 -10.83 -28.81 2.98
CA ALA A 412 -10.54 -28.34 4.32
C ALA A 412 -9.60 -27.12 4.34
N ILE A 413 -8.54 -27.15 3.53
CA ILE A 413 -7.60 -26.02 3.37
C ILE A 413 -8.31 -24.80 2.81
N LYS A 414 -9.13 -24.98 1.75
CA LYS A 414 -9.90 -23.89 1.15
C LYS A 414 -10.86 -23.24 2.13
N ALA A 415 -11.61 -24.05 2.88
CA ALA A 415 -12.53 -23.56 3.91
C ALA A 415 -11.79 -22.78 5.00
N SER A 416 -10.63 -23.31 5.45
CA SER A 416 -9.82 -22.67 6.47
C SER A 416 -9.14 -21.38 5.98
N ASP A 417 -8.72 -21.33 4.73
CA ASP A 417 -8.16 -20.13 4.10
C ASP A 417 -9.21 -19.02 3.98
N ILE A 418 -10.43 -19.34 3.56
CA ILE A 418 -11.56 -18.41 3.54
C ILE A 418 -11.86 -17.87 4.94
N TYR A 419 -11.91 -18.75 5.93
CA TYR A 419 -12.11 -18.36 7.34
C TYR A 419 -11.00 -17.43 7.83
N GLY A 420 -9.74 -17.79 7.59
CA GLY A 420 -8.57 -16.99 7.94
C GLY A 420 -8.61 -15.60 7.31
N GLY A 421 -8.95 -15.52 6.03
CA GLY A 421 -9.09 -14.25 5.29
C GLY A 421 -10.19 -13.35 5.86
N ARG A 422 -11.37 -13.91 6.13
CA ARG A 422 -12.49 -13.18 6.75
C ARG A 422 -12.12 -12.66 8.14
N ARG A 423 -11.48 -13.50 8.95
CA ARG A 423 -11.01 -13.11 10.31
C ARG A 423 -9.94 -12.03 10.23
N ALA A 424 -9.03 -12.10 9.26
CA ALA A 424 -8.03 -11.06 9.06
C ALA A 424 -8.67 -9.69 8.76
N LEU A 425 -9.69 -9.64 7.91
CA LEU A 425 -10.45 -8.42 7.61
C LEU A 425 -11.21 -7.89 8.84
N THR A 426 -11.94 -8.79 9.55
CA THR A 426 -12.67 -8.44 10.78
C THR A 426 -11.76 -7.87 11.86
N LEU A 427 -10.60 -8.51 12.09
CA LEU A 427 -9.62 -8.04 13.08
C LEU A 427 -8.93 -6.75 12.63
N THR A 428 -8.77 -6.56 11.33
CA THR A 428 -8.21 -5.31 10.77
C THR A 428 -9.17 -4.14 10.93
N ALA A 429 -10.49 -4.38 10.99
CA ALA A 429 -11.50 -3.34 11.25
C ALA A 429 -11.31 -2.62 12.62
N MET A 430 -10.58 -3.24 13.56
CA MET A 430 -10.21 -2.58 14.82
C MET A 430 -9.33 -1.34 14.60
N VAL A 431 -8.53 -1.31 13.51
CA VAL A 431 -7.65 -0.18 13.20
C VAL A 431 -8.47 1.06 12.83
N PRO A 432 -9.37 1.05 11.82
CA PRO A 432 -10.21 2.20 11.52
C PRO A 432 -11.20 2.52 12.66
N ALA A 433 -11.59 1.56 13.52
CA ALA A 433 -12.34 1.85 14.74
C ALA A 433 -11.52 2.74 15.70
N GLY A 434 -10.25 2.39 15.95
CA GLY A 434 -9.32 3.22 16.71
C GLY A 434 -9.08 4.60 16.07
N MET A 435 -8.96 4.65 14.73
CA MET A 435 -8.87 5.92 13.99
C MET A 435 -10.12 6.80 14.22
N ALA A 436 -11.32 6.22 14.18
CA ALA A 436 -12.56 6.95 14.45
C ALA A 436 -12.55 7.58 15.83
N VAL A 437 -12.08 6.86 16.85
CA VAL A 437 -11.91 7.42 18.21
C VAL A 437 -10.91 8.58 18.20
N GLY A 438 -9.74 8.41 17.57
CA GLY A 438 -8.71 9.45 17.47
C GLY A 438 -9.21 10.70 16.75
N PHE A 439 -9.90 10.56 15.62
CA PHE A 439 -10.49 11.71 14.92
C PHE A 439 -11.65 12.33 15.69
N LEU A 440 -12.43 11.57 16.44
CA LEU A 440 -13.47 12.11 17.34
C LEU A 440 -12.83 12.98 18.43
N ILE A 441 -11.73 12.55 19.03
CA ILE A 441 -10.97 13.35 20.00
C ILE A 441 -10.52 14.66 19.35
N LEU A 442 -9.99 14.62 18.13
CA LEU A 442 -9.60 15.84 17.41
C LEU A 442 -10.79 16.75 17.09
N LEU A 443 -11.95 16.19 16.71
CA LEU A 443 -13.17 16.97 16.48
C LEU A 443 -13.62 17.71 17.76
N ILE A 444 -13.64 17.00 18.89
CA ILE A 444 -13.99 17.58 20.20
C ILE A 444 -12.99 18.68 20.58
N TYR A 445 -11.70 18.40 20.44
CA TYR A 445 -10.62 19.36 20.70
C TYR A 445 -10.79 20.63 19.86
N PHE A 446 -10.93 20.50 18.54
CA PHE A 446 -11.10 21.66 17.67
C PHE A 446 -12.40 22.43 17.96
N LYS A 447 -13.48 21.73 18.27
CA LYS A 447 -14.75 22.38 18.69
C LYS A 447 -14.56 23.20 19.96
N ALA A 448 -13.81 22.70 20.93
CA ALA A 448 -13.54 23.39 22.20
C ALA A 448 -12.70 24.67 22.01
N ILE A 449 -11.83 24.72 20.99
CA ILE A 449 -11.01 25.91 20.71
C ILE A 449 -11.60 26.86 19.64
N GLY A 450 -12.89 26.73 19.33
CA GLY A 450 -13.58 27.65 18.40
C GLY A 450 -13.66 27.14 16.94
N GLY A 451 -13.52 25.84 16.72
CA GLY A 451 -13.66 25.16 15.43
C GLY A 451 -12.32 24.90 14.74
N TYR A 452 -12.36 23.98 13.77
CA TYR A 452 -11.21 23.71 12.89
C TYR A 452 -10.99 24.91 11.96
N LYS A 453 -9.77 25.47 11.97
CA LYS A 453 -9.39 26.60 11.10
C LYS A 453 -7.99 26.33 10.54
N PRO A 454 -7.77 26.51 9.21
CA PRO A 454 -6.43 26.57 8.64
C PRO A 454 -5.63 27.71 9.25
N ILE A 455 -4.32 27.52 9.39
CA ILE A 455 -3.39 28.56 9.82
C ILE A 455 -2.81 29.21 8.56
N ALA A 456 -2.95 30.52 8.43
CA ALA A 456 -2.34 31.27 7.34
C ALA A 456 -0.81 31.35 7.56
N LEU A 457 -0.04 31.16 6.48
CA LEU A 457 1.39 31.44 6.50
C LEU A 457 1.58 32.94 6.28
N GLU A 458 2.07 33.67 7.28
CA GLU A 458 2.52 35.04 7.06
C GLU A 458 3.86 35.01 6.31
N LEU A 459 3.80 35.09 4.98
CA LEU A 459 4.99 35.31 4.17
C LEU A 459 5.40 36.77 4.33
N THR A 460 6.66 37.03 4.62
CA THR A 460 7.24 38.38 4.62
C THR A 460 7.07 39.00 3.22
N ASP A 461 6.82 40.32 3.17
CA ASP A 461 6.47 41.08 1.94
C ASP A 461 7.44 40.90 0.76
N ASN A 462 8.67 40.42 1.00
CA ASN A 462 9.65 40.12 -0.04
C ASN A 462 9.29 38.92 -0.94
N ALA A 463 8.32 38.07 -0.56
CA ALA A 463 7.89 36.90 -1.35
C ALA A 463 6.64 37.18 -2.22
N LYS A 464 6.05 38.37 -2.12
CA LYS A 464 4.85 38.77 -2.89
C LYS A 464 5.16 39.31 -4.28
N GLY A 465 6.44 39.47 -4.64
CA GLY A 465 6.92 40.11 -5.85
C GLY A 465 7.71 39.22 -6.84
N ALA A 466 7.74 37.87 -6.63
CA ALA A 466 8.49 36.97 -7.51
C ALA A 466 7.58 36.09 -8.38
#